data_cceb79f22c76d88b2f09c79282df6b30
#
_entry.id   cceb79f22c76d88b2f09c79282df6b30
#
_cell.length_a   1.000
_cell.length_b   1.000
_cell.length_c   1.000
_cell.angle_alpha   90.00
_cell.angle_beta   90.00
_cell.angle_gamma   90.00
#
_symmetry.space_group_name_H-M   'P 1'
#
loop_
_entity.id
_entity.type
_entity.pdbx_description
1 polymer ?
#
loop_
_entity_poly.entity_id
_entity_poly.type
_entity_poly.pdbx_seq_one_letter_code
_entity_poly.pdbx_strand_id
1 'polypeptide(L)'
;MLEPAANDHKPGMNSDRALKEEVLLHEIVIVGGGAAGLKLATGLGNTLARRKGARITLVDKARAHLWKPLLHSVAAGSLDFDEHALDYLAQAHWHHFRYRLGELIGLDRERKQIQLAPTHDEEGVEITPQRSLHYDTLVIVIGSIANDFGTPGVSQHAIPLETPEQAVRFNHRLVNACIRADAQPDPVHPGQLHVVIVGAGA
;
A
#
# COMPACT_ATOMS: atom_id res chain seq x y z
N MET A 1 24.63 -39.03 65.89
CA MET A 1 23.20 -38.66 65.92
C MET A 1 23.12 -37.17 65.70
N LEU A 2 22.85 -36.81 64.45
CA LEU A 2 22.62 -35.37 64.04
C LEU A 2 21.38 -35.43 63.16
N GLU A 3 20.31 -34.76 63.65
CA GLU A 3 19.06 -34.58 62.92
C GLU A 3 19.26 -33.68 61.70
N PRO A 4 18.56 -33.91 60.55
CA PRO A 4 18.55 -32.96 59.43
C PRO A 4 17.47 -31.89 59.64
N ALA A 5 17.85 -30.65 59.44
CA ALA A 5 17.01 -29.48 59.49
C ALA A 5 15.90 -29.51 58.45
N ALA A 6 14.70 -29.16 58.89
CA ALA A 6 13.51 -29.00 58.04
C ALA A 6 13.68 -27.85 57.04
N ASN A 7 13.47 -28.14 55.78
CA ASN A 7 13.47 -27.20 54.69
C ASN A 7 12.07 -26.60 54.54
N ASP A 8 11.85 -25.39 55.04
CA ASP A 8 10.60 -24.63 54.91
C ASP A 8 10.45 -24.13 53.45
N HIS A 9 9.77 -24.91 52.66
CA HIS A 9 9.39 -24.55 51.31
C HIS A 9 8.15 -23.67 51.36
N LYS A 10 8.34 -22.33 51.33
CA LYS A 10 7.25 -21.38 51.12
C LYS A 10 6.72 -21.56 49.70
N PRO A 11 5.41 -21.82 49.48
CA PRO A 11 4.83 -21.88 48.14
C PRO A 11 4.81 -20.49 47.52
N GLY A 12 5.28 -20.44 46.28
CA GLY A 12 5.44 -19.23 45.49
C GLY A 12 4.16 -18.40 45.29
N MET A 13 4.23 -17.21 45.78
CA MET A 13 3.27 -16.13 45.54
C MET A 13 3.88 -15.22 44.47
N ASN A 14 3.81 -15.66 43.21
CA ASN A 14 4.19 -14.76 42.10
C ASN A 14 3.68 -15.18 40.71
N SER A 15 2.66 -16.04 40.59
CA SER A 15 2.06 -16.37 39.28
C SER A 15 0.90 -15.43 38.87
N ASP A 16 0.35 -14.63 39.75
CA ASP A 16 -0.83 -13.79 39.48
C ASP A 16 -0.50 -12.34 39.09
N ARG A 17 0.78 -11.99 38.96
CA ARG A 17 1.18 -10.61 38.59
C ARG A 17 1.54 -10.46 37.10
N ALA A 18 1.33 -11.49 36.30
CA ALA A 18 1.66 -11.48 34.86
C ALA A 18 0.45 -11.38 33.92
N LEU A 19 -0.77 -11.29 34.43
CA LEU A 19 -1.90 -10.80 33.67
C LEU A 19 -1.85 -9.25 33.70
N LYS A 20 -0.84 -8.69 33.03
CA LYS A 20 -0.88 -7.28 32.65
C LYS A 20 -2.19 -7.09 31.90
N GLU A 21 -3.06 -6.21 32.42
CA GLU A 21 -4.15 -5.63 31.67
C GLU A 21 -3.60 -5.28 30.29
N GLU A 22 -3.97 -6.06 29.29
CA GLU A 22 -3.73 -5.72 27.89
C GLU A 22 -4.60 -4.49 27.66
N VAL A 23 -4.01 -3.32 27.78
CA VAL A 23 -4.69 -2.06 27.49
C VAL A 23 -5.18 -2.22 26.05
N LEU A 24 -6.49 -2.43 25.90
CA LEU A 24 -7.14 -2.51 24.60
C LEU A 24 -6.94 -1.16 23.91
N LEU A 25 -5.91 -1.09 23.08
CA LEU A 25 -5.61 0.10 22.30
C LEU A 25 -6.71 0.30 21.27
N HIS A 26 -7.17 1.52 21.11
CA HIS A 26 -8.11 1.88 20.07
C HIS A 26 -7.49 1.59 18.67
N GLU A 27 -8.10 0.70 17.91
CA GLU A 27 -7.62 0.26 16.60
C GLU A 27 -8.13 1.20 15.51
N ILE A 28 -7.22 1.96 14.90
CA ILE A 28 -7.53 2.82 13.76
C ILE A 28 -6.95 2.17 12.50
N VAL A 29 -7.84 1.77 11.59
CA VAL A 29 -7.47 1.18 10.30
C VAL A 29 -7.72 2.20 9.19
N ILE A 30 -6.69 2.46 8.39
CA ILE A 30 -6.70 3.36 7.24
C ILE A 30 -6.50 2.50 5.99
N VAL A 31 -7.47 2.51 5.08
CA VAL A 31 -7.41 1.76 3.81
C VAL A 31 -7.14 2.71 2.66
N GLY A 32 -6.04 2.49 1.98
CA GLY A 32 -5.50 3.31 0.91
C GLY A 32 -4.28 4.13 1.35
N GLY A 33 -3.10 3.77 0.82
CA GLY A 33 -1.81 4.38 1.13
C GLY A 33 -1.44 5.56 0.24
N GLY A 34 -2.38 6.09 -0.54
CA GLY A 34 -2.17 7.30 -1.32
C GLY A 34 -1.78 8.51 -0.47
N ALA A 35 -1.64 9.68 -1.10
CA ALA A 35 -1.17 10.90 -0.42
C ALA A 35 -1.92 11.22 0.88
N ALA A 36 -3.26 11.07 0.88
CA ALA A 36 -4.08 11.34 2.05
C ALA A 36 -3.90 10.27 3.14
N GLY A 37 -3.92 8.98 2.78
CA GLY A 37 -3.82 7.88 3.73
C GLY A 37 -2.44 7.79 4.38
N LEU A 38 -1.37 7.92 3.62
CA LEU A 38 -0.01 7.94 4.15
C LEU A 38 0.22 9.15 5.05
N LYS A 39 -0.26 10.35 4.65
CA LYS A 39 -0.19 11.55 5.48
C LYS A 39 -0.92 11.37 6.81
N LEU A 40 -2.11 10.77 6.78
CA LEU A 40 -2.92 10.50 7.97
C LEU A 40 -2.22 9.47 8.86
N ALA A 41 -1.75 8.35 8.29
CA ALA A 41 -1.05 7.30 9.04
C ALA A 41 0.20 7.82 9.75
N THR A 42 1.03 8.62 9.06
CA THR A 42 2.23 9.22 9.64
C THR A 42 1.90 10.23 10.75
N GLY A 43 0.88 11.07 10.53
CA GLY A 43 0.42 12.05 11.52
C GLY A 43 -0.12 11.40 12.80
N LEU A 44 -1.03 10.43 12.66
CA LEU A 44 -1.61 9.69 13.79
C LEU A 44 -0.56 8.79 14.46
N GLY A 45 0.32 8.18 13.70
CA GLY A 45 1.41 7.36 14.22
C GLY A 45 2.34 8.17 15.13
N ASN A 46 2.78 9.33 14.67
CA ASN A 46 3.66 10.22 15.45
C ASN A 46 3.00 10.85 16.70
N THR A 47 1.68 10.93 16.71
CA THR A 47 0.94 11.54 17.82
C THR A 47 0.31 10.50 18.75
N LEU A 48 -0.67 9.74 18.27
CA LEU A 48 -1.46 8.81 19.07
C LEU A 48 -0.71 7.50 19.34
N ALA A 49 -0.15 6.86 18.30
CA ALA A 49 0.50 5.57 18.48
C ALA A 49 1.79 5.68 19.29
N ARG A 50 2.60 6.72 19.06
CA ARG A 50 3.81 7.01 19.84
C ARG A 50 3.51 7.17 21.35
N ARG A 51 2.35 7.75 21.69
CA ARG A 51 1.89 7.93 23.07
C ARG A 51 1.14 6.71 23.63
N LYS A 52 1.08 5.61 22.86
CA LYS A 52 0.32 4.40 23.21
C LYS A 52 -1.18 4.64 23.46
N GLY A 53 -1.75 5.66 22.81
CA GLY A 53 -3.18 5.97 22.87
C GLY A 53 -4.01 5.20 21.85
N ALA A 54 -3.40 4.78 20.74
CA ALA A 54 -4.07 4.01 19.68
C ALA A 54 -3.06 3.15 18.91
N ARG A 55 -3.58 2.16 18.20
CA ARG A 55 -2.83 1.39 17.19
C ARG A 55 -3.27 1.81 15.81
N ILE A 56 -2.33 2.29 15.01
CA ILE A 56 -2.59 2.77 13.66
C ILE A 56 -2.16 1.70 12.67
N THR A 57 -3.05 1.28 11.77
CA THR A 57 -2.76 0.31 10.71
C THR A 57 -3.10 0.91 9.36
N LEU A 58 -2.11 1.02 8.48
CA LEU A 58 -2.29 1.37 7.06
C LEU A 58 -2.41 0.09 6.25
N VAL A 59 -3.44 0.01 5.41
CA VAL A 59 -3.67 -1.10 4.47
C VAL A 59 -3.58 -0.55 3.05
N ASP A 60 -2.76 -1.17 2.22
CA ASP A 60 -2.69 -0.87 0.78
C ASP A 60 -2.31 -2.13 0.00
N LYS A 61 -2.72 -2.21 -1.26
CA LYS A 61 -2.36 -3.30 -2.18
C LYS A 61 -0.97 -3.16 -2.78
N ALA A 62 -0.39 -1.97 -2.77
CA ALA A 62 0.98 -1.69 -3.19
C ALA A 62 1.94 -1.73 -2.00
N ARG A 63 3.21 -1.98 -2.23
CA ARG A 63 4.26 -1.98 -1.19
C ARG A 63 4.87 -0.61 -0.96
N ALA A 64 4.75 0.27 -1.95
CA ALA A 64 5.32 1.60 -1.92
C ALA A 64 4.34 2.62 -2.49
N HIS A 65 4.52 3.87 -2.12
CA HIS A 65 3.77 5.00 -2.62
C HIS A 65 4.64 5.86 -3.55
N LEU A 66 4.17 6.06 -4.76
CA LEU A 66 4.63 7.17 -5.61
C LEU A 66 3.53 8.22 -5.66
N TRP A 67 3.91 9.47 -5.53
CA TRP A 67 2.96 10.56 -5.69
C TRP A 67 2.46 10.62 -7.13
N LYS A 68 1.16 10.34 -7.34
CA LYS A 68 0.56 10.21 -8.68
C LYS A 68 0.93 11.35 -9.65
N PRO A 69 1.01 12.64 -9.24
CA PRO A 69 1.49 13.71 -10.11
C PRO A 69 2.87 13.51 -10.72
N LEU A 70 3.69 12.59 -10.20
CA LEU A 70 5.01 12.27 -10.78
C LEU A 70 4.96 11.19 -11.86
N LEU A 71 3.82 10.53 -12.07
CA LEU A 71 3.69 9.46 -13.07
C LEU A 71 3.98 9.93 -14.49
N HIS A 72 3.68 11.18 -14.82
CA HIS A 72 4.04 11.74 -16.13
C HIS A 72 5.55 11.84 -16.34
N SER A 73 6.32 12.10 -15.27
CA SER A 73 7.78 12.14 -15.34
C SER A 73 8.37 10.74 -15.52
N VAL A 74 7.80 9.72 -14.87
CA VAL A 74 8.14 8.32 -15.12
C VAL A 74 7.80 7.93 -16.56
N ALA A 75 6.62 8.29 -17.07
CA ALA A 75 6.21 8.04 -18.44
C ALA A 75 7.13 8.72 -19.47
N ALA A 76 7.62 9.92 -19.18
CA ALA A 76 8.60 10.61 -20.00
C ALA A 76 10.03 10.05 -19.89
N GLY A 77 10.31 9.15 -18.95
CA GLY A 77 11.65 8.62 -18.68
C GLY A 77 12.59 9.60 -17.98
N SER A 78 12.07 10.66 -17.39
CA SER A 78 12.86 11.67 -16.68
C SER A 78 12.96 11.43 -15.17
N LEU A 79 12.24 10.40 -14.65
CA LEU A 79 12.22 10.04 -13.25
C LEU A 79 12.21 8.51 -13.11
N ASP A 80 13.09 7.99 -12.26
CA ASP A 80 13.08 6.59 -11.86
C ASP A 80 12.08 6.37 -10.73
N PHE A 81 11.20 5.37 -10.90
CA PHE A 81 10.20 5.03 -9.89
C PHE A 81 10.84 4.57 -8.58
N ASP A 82 11.85 3.69 -8.65
CA ASP A 82 12.43 3.04 -7.47
C ASP A 82 13.18 4.04 -6.57
N GLU A 83 13.77 5.08 -7.17
CA GLU A 83 14.47 6.13 -6.41
C GLU A 83 13.52 7.09 -5.67
N HIS A 84 12.26 7.20 -6.13
CA HIS A 84 11.31 8.19 -5.62
C HIS A 84 10.10 7.59 -4.91
N ALA A 85 9.99 6.27 -4.88
CA ALA A 85 8.93 5.57 -4.18
C ALA A 85 9.18 5.56 -2.66
N LEU A 86 8.13 5.83 -1.90
CA LEU A 86 8.16 5.74 -0.45
C LEU A 86 7.72 4.34 -0.02
N ASP A 87 8.66 3.53 0.45
CA ASP A 87 8.36 2.20 0.99
C ASP A 87 7.51 2.29 2.26
N TYR A 88 6.37 1.59 2.28
CA TYR A 88 5.43 1.64 3.41
C TYR A 88 5.96 0.99 4.68
N LEU A 89 6.81 -0.03 4.59
CA LEU A 89 7.41 -0.66 5.78
C LEU A 89 8.41 0.29 6.44
N ALA A 90 9.22 0.99 5.62
CA ALA A 90 10.13 2.01 6.12
C ALA A 90 9.36 3.16 6.79
N GLN A 91 8.31 3.67 6.13
CA GLN A 91 7.46 4.72 6.71
C GLN A 91 6.78 4.27 8.01
N ALA A 92 6.29 3.03 8.04
CA ALA A 92 5.66 2.44 9.22
C ALA A 92 6.63 2.39 10.42
N HIS A 93 7.88 1.99 10.17
CA HIS A 93 8.92 1.95 11.19
C HIS A 93 9.21 3.34 11.78
N TRP A 94 9.45 4.33 10.92
CA TRP A 94 9.82 5.68 11.36
C TRP A 94 8.67 6.48 11.98
N HIS A 95 7.42 6.18 11.59
CA HIS A 95 6.25 6.94 12.00
C HIS A 95 5.29 6.18 12.92
N HIS A 96 5.73 5.06 13.51
CA HIS A 96 5.01 4.35 14.56
C HIS A 96 3.61 3.85 14.17
N PHE A 97 3.38 3.53 12.90
CA PHE A 97 2.17 2.84 12.45
C PHE A 97 2.52 1.41 11.97
N ARG A 98 1.52 0.57 11.75
CA ARG A 98 1.65 -0.75 11.15
C ARG A 98 1.24 -0.70 9.70
N TYR A 99 1.98 -1.38 8.84
CA TYR A 99 1.58 -1.58 7.46
C TYR A 99 1.08 -3.01 7.24
N ARG A 100 0.01 -3.15 6.43
CA ARG A 100 -0.54 -4.43 6.01
C ARG A 100 -0.78 -4.42 4.51
N LEU A 101 -0.01 -5.23 3.79
CA LEU A 101 -0.22 -5.48 2.36
C LEU A 101 -1.55 -6.21 2.18
N GLY A 102 -2.43 -5.72 1.30
CA GLY A 102 -3.69 -6.37 0.97
C GLY A 102 -4.70 -5.43 0.33
N GLU A 103 -5.60 -6.02 -0.44
CA GLU A 103 -6.72 -5.34 -1.08
C GLU A 103 -7.98 -5.51 -0.25
N LEU A 104 -8.71 -4.43 -0.02
CA LEU A 104 -10.01 -4.46 0.66
C LEU A 104 -11.05 -5.12 -0.26
N ILE A 105 -11.62 -6.25 0.16
CA ILE A 105 -12.66 -6.98 -0.58
C ILE A 105 -14.01 -7.04 0.13
N GLY A 106 -14.07 -6.67 1.41
CA GLY A 106 -15.30 -6.71 2.17
C GLY A 106 -15.25 -5.87 3.44
N LEU A 107 -16.42 -5.45 3.89
CA LEU A 107 -16.63 -4.65 5.10
C LEU A 107 -17.81 -5.19 5.89
N ASP A 108 -17.57 -5.64 7.12
CA ASP A 108 -18.61 -5.97 8.11
C ASP A 108 -18.65 -4.83 9.14
N ARG A 109 -19.69 -4.01 9.05
CA ARG A 109 -19.85 -2.84 9.92
C ARG A 109 -20.35 -3.22 11.32
N GLU A 110 -21.11 -4.31 11.43
CA GLU A 110 -21.65 -4.77 12.72
C GLU A 110 -20.53 -5.34 13.59
N ARG A 111 -19.68 -6.18 12.98
CA ARG A 111 -18.53 -6.77 13.66
C ARG A 111 -17.28 -5.86 13.67
N LYS A 112 -17.38 -4.69 13.01
CA LYS A 112 -16.24 -3.76 12.81
C LYS A 112 -15.01 -4.49 12.26
N GLN A 113 -15.18 -5.19 11.15
CA GLN A 113 -14.11 -5.91 10.47
C GLN A 113 -14.04 -5.56 8.99
N ILE A 114 -12.84 -5.43 8.48
CA ILE A 114 -12.57 -5.42 7.04
C ILE A 114 -12.02 -6.78 6.62
N GLN A 115 -12.29 -7.18 5.39
CA GLN A 115 -11.76 -8.39 4.77
C GLN A 115 -10.73 -8.01 3.72
N LEU A 116 -9.56 -8.63 3.79
CA LEU A 116 -8.47 -8.45 2.83
C LEU A 116 -8.33 -9.70 1.96
N ALA A 117 -8.15 -9.48 0.66
CA ALA A 117 -7.85 -10.54 -0.29
C ALA A 117 -6.55 -11.28 0.07
N PRO A 118 -6.38 -12.54 -0.36
CA PRO A 118 -5.09 -13.19 -0.32
C PRO A 118 -4.08 -12.39 -1.17
N THR A 119 -2.82 -12.42 -0.79
CA THR A 119 -1.75 -11.78 -1.55
C THR A 119 -0.84 -12.84 -2.15
N HIS A 120 -0.35 -12.60 -3.36
CA HIS A 120 0.52 -13.51 -4.11
C HIS A 120 1.79 -12.77 -4.51
N ASP A 121 2.86 -13.52 -4.77
CA ASP A 121 4.06 -13.01 -5.42
C ASP A 121 3.91 -12.96 -6.94
N GLU A 122 5.00 -12.64 -7.64
CA GLU A 122 5.04 -12.53 -9.11
C GLU A 122 4.87 -13.89 -9.80
N GLU A 123 5.21 -14.98 -9.12
CA GLU A 123 5.04 -16.36 -9.55
C GLU A 123 3.65 -16.93 -9.25
N GLY A 124 2.79 -16.14 -8.56
CA GLY A 124 1.44 -16.54 -8.17
C GLY A 124 1.37 -17.40 -6.91
N VAL A 125 2.47 -17.51 -6.15
CA VAL A 125 2.49 -18.23 -4.87
C VAL A 125 1.86 -17.36 -3.78
N GLU A 126 0.96 -17.95 -2.97
CA GLU A 126 0.30 -17.24 -1.89
C GLU A 126 1.29 -16.82 -0.79
N ILE A 127 1.40 -15.50 -0.56
CA ILE A 127 2.18 -14.91 0.52
C ILE A 127 1.36 -14.87 1.80
N THR A 128 0.10 -14.43 1.70
CA THR A 128 -0.81 -14.39 2.85
C THR A 128 -2.21 -14.83 2.41
N PRO A 129 -2.91 -15.63 3.23
CA PRO A 129 -4.29 -16.02 2.95
C PRO A 129 -5.25 -14.82 3.11
N GLN A 130 -6.48 -15.02 2.68
CA GLN A 130 -7.57 -14.11 3.01
C GLN A 130 -7.68 -13.95 4.52
N ARG A 131 -7.81 -12.71 5.00
CA ARG A 131 -7.84 -12.42 6.43
C ARG A 131 -8.74 -11.24 6.77
N SER A 132 -9.19 -11.20 8.01
CA SER A 132 -9.95 -10.08 8.55
C SER A 132 -9.09 -9.24 9.48
N LEU A 133 -9.32 -7.93 9.49
CA LEU A 133 -8.78 -6.99 10.47
C LEU A 133 -9.91 -6.31 11.20
N HIS A 134 -9.83 -6.31 12.53
CA HIS A 134 -10.73 -5.55 13.38
C HIS A 134 -10.36 -4.08 13.41
N TYR A 135 -11.34 -3.19 13.56
CA TYR A 135 -11.16 -1.76 13.75
C TYR A 135 -12.17 -1.21 14.77
N ASP A 136 -11.77 -0.20 15.52
CA ASP A 136 -12.68 0.69 16.25
C ASP A 136 -13.07 1.88 15.40
N THR A 137 -12.09 2.43 14.66
CA THR A 137 -12.28 3.49 13.68
C THR A 137 -11.73 3.04 12.31
N LEU A 138 -12.54 3.17 11.26
CA LEU A 138 -12.14 2.88 9.89
C LEU A 138 -12.14 4.17 9.06
N VAL A 139 -11.05 4.39 8.33
CA VAL A 139 -10.90 5.48 7.36
C VAL A 139 -10.63 4.88 5.98
N ILE A 140 -11.47 5.18 4.98
CA ILE A 140 -11.32 4.69 3.61
C ILE A 140 -10.89 5.86 2.72
N VAL A 141 -9.70 5.75 2.12
CA VAL A 141 -9.05 6.77 1.28
C VAL A 141 -8.41 6.14 0.04
N ILE A 142 -9.15 5.25 -0.62
CA ILE A 142 -8.67 4.43 -1.74
C ILE A 142 -8.44 5.20 -3.05
N GLY A 143 -8.77 6.48 -3.10
CA GLY A 143 -8.59 7.29 -4.30
C GLY A 143 -9.57 6.94 -5.42
N SER A 144 -9.31 7.50 -6.60
CA SER A 144 -10.07 7.27 -7.83
C SER A 144 -9.24 6.50 -8.86
N ILE A 145 -9.92 5.89 -9.80
CA ILE A 145 -9.35 5.27 -11.01
C ILE A 145 -9.88 5.98 -12.24
N ALA A 146 -9.12 5.92 -13.35
CA ALA A 146 -9.58 6.42 -14.64
C ALA A 146 -10.85 5.67 -15.07
N ASN A 147 -11.79 6.42 -15.65
CA ASN A 147 -13.02 5.87 -16.19
C ASN A 147 -13.08 6.18 -17.69
N ASP A 148 -13.28 5.16 -18.51
CA ASP A 148 -13.43 5.32 -19.97
C ASP A 148 -14.86 5.68 -20.39
N PHE A 149 -15.79 5.73 -19.43
CA PHE A 149 -17.22 6.01 -19.65
C PHE A 149 -17.86 5.11 -20.73
N GLY A 150 -17.30 3.90 -20.92
CA GLY A 150 -17.76 2.98 -21.96
C GLY A 150 -17.42 3.40 -23.39
N THR A 151 -16.49 4.33 -23.58
CA THR A 151 -16.06 4.80 -24.90
C THR A 151 -15.39 3.66 -25.66
N PRO A 152 -15.92 3.26 -26.82
CA PRO A 152 -15.37 2.14 -27.58
C PRO A 152 -13.90 2.34 -27.93
N GLY A 153 -13.09 1.31 -27.70
CA GLY A 153 -11.66 1.29 -28.03
C GLY A 153 -10.73 1.90 -26.97
N VAL A 154 -11.22 2.64 -25.99
CA VAL A 154 -10.34 3.25 -24.96
C VAL A 154 -9.60 2.20 -24.17
N SER A 155 -10.28 1.21 -23.63
CA SER A 155 -9.66 0.12 -22.85
C SER A 155 -8.63 -0.70 -23.65
N GLN A 156 -8.76 -0.75 -24.98
CA GLN A 156 -7.88 -1.52 -25.87
C GLN A 156 -6.66 -0.72 -26.36
N HIS A 157 -6.82 0.58 -26.59
CA HIS A 157 -5.83 1.42 -27.29
C HIS A 157 -5.17 2.47 -26.41
N ALA A 158 -5.82 2.94 -25.36
CA ALA A 158 -5.25 3.92 -24.44
C ALA A 158 -4.41 3.25 -23.34
N ILE A 159 -3.46 4.00 -22.81
CA ILE A 159 -2.71 3.64 -21.60
C ILE A 159 -3.07 4.69 -20.54
N PRO A 160 -3.80 4.33 -19.47
CA PRO A 160 -4.03 5.26 -18.38
C PRO A 160 -2.72 5.50 -17.62
N LEU A 161 -2.58 6.65 -16.97
CA LEU A 161 -1.46 6.96 -16.08
C LEU A 161 -1.92 6.93 -14.62
N GLU A 162 -2.27 5.75 -14.15
CA GLU A 162 -2.77 5.52 -12.80
C GLU A 162 -1.73 4.86 -11.89
N THR A 163 -0.84 4.06 -12.48
CA THR A 163 0.15 3.27 -11.76
C THR A 163 1.54 3.44 -12.38
N PRO A 164 2.61 3.16 -11.61
CA PRO A 164 3.98 3.17 -12.14
C PRO A 164 4.19 2.24 -13.32
N GLU A 165 3.60 1.03 -13.27
CA GLU A 165 3.73 0.02 -14.33
C GLU A 165 3.14 0.52 -15.65
N GLN A 166 2.02 1.27 -15.57
CA GLN A 166 1.40 1.89 -16.74
C GLN A 166 2.28 3.02 -17.30
N ALA A 167 2.91 3.81 -16.45
CA ALA A 167 3.84 4.86 -16.86
C ALA A 167 5.09 4.28 -17.54
N VAL A 168 5.69 3.24 -16.98
CA VAL A 168 6.83 2.50 -17.56
C VAL A 168 6.41 1.87 -18.89
N ARG A 169 5.24 1.23 -18.97
CA ARG A 169 4.72 0.65 -20.20
C ARG A 169 4.55 1.71 -21.29
N PHE A 170 4.06 2.90 -20.94
CA PHE A 170 3.94 4.03 -21.88
C PHE A 170 5.33 4.43 -22.39
N ASN A 171 6.30 4.64 -21.49
CA ASN A 171 7.66 5.00 -21.84
C ASN A 171 8.26 3.99 -22.83
N HIS A 172 8.19 2.69 -22.52
CA HIS A 172 8.67 1.65 -23.41
C HIS A 172 8.02 1.69 -24.78
N ARG A 173 6.69 1.96 -24.87
CA ARG A 173 6.01 2.06 -26.15
C ARG A 173 6.48 3.27 -26.96
N LEU A 174 6.68 4.40 -26.30
CA LEU A 174 7.19 5.61 -26.92
C LEU A 174 8.61 5.42 -27.49
N VAL A 175 9.52 4.92 -26.64
CA VAL A 175 10.92 4.66 -27.02
C VAL A 175 10.98 3.65 -28.17
N ASN A 176 10.22 2.54 -28.07
CA ASN A 176 10.17 1.53 -29.13
C ASN A 176 9.58 2.07 -30.45
N ALA A 177 8.66 3.03 -30.41
CA ALA A 177 8.15 3.68 -31.61
C ALA A 177 9.23 4.53 -32.29
N CYS A 178 10.02 5.28 -31.51
CA CYS A 178 11.16 6.05 -32.00
C CYS A 178 12.24 5.13 -32.61
N ILE A 179 12.61 4.05 -31.94
CA ILE A 179 13.59 3.07 -32.42
C ILE A 179 13.13 2.46 -33.77
N ARG A 180 11.84 2.08 -33.87
CA ARG A 180 11.30 1.55 -35.13
C ARG A 180 11.35 2.58 -36.26
N ALA A 181 11.02 3.83 -35.95
CA ALA A 181 11.06 4.90 -36.95
C ALA A 181 12.48 5.20 -37.45
N ASP A 182 13.48 5.09 -36.55
CA ASP A 182 14.89 5.28 -36.89
C ASP A 182 15.46 4.12 -37.72
N ALA A 183 15.04 2.90 -37.41
CA ALA A 183 15.54 1.69 -38.05
C ALA A 183 14.85 1.33 -39.39
N GLN A 184 13.72 1.96 -39.74
CA GLN A 184 12.99 1.64 -40.96
C GLN A 184 13.67 2.25 -42.21
N PRO A 185 13.65 1.54 -43.38
CA PRO A 185 14.26 2.07 -44.61
C PRO A 185 13.44 3.19 -45.25
N ASP A 186 12.12 3.19 -45.03
CA ASP A 186 11.20 4.17 -45.57
C ASP A 186 11.09 5.42 -44.68
N PRO A 187 10.77 6.58 -45.25
CA PRO A 187 10.51 7.77 -44.46
C PRO A 187 9.37 7.58 -43.42
N VAL A 188 9.47 8.26 -42.28
CA VAL A 188 8.45 8.24 -41.24
C VAL A 188 7.10 8.68 -41.85
N HIS A 189 6.07 7.83 -41.74
CA HIS A 189 4.74 8.15 -42.23
C HIS A 189 4.05 9.21 -41.40
N PRO A 190 3.19 10.04 -42.02
CA PRO A 190 2.33 10.98 -41.29
C PRO A 190 1.52 10.23 -40.21
N GLY A 191 1.58 10.69 -38.97
CA GLY A 191 0.88 10.06 -37.85
C GLY A 191 1.63 8.93 -37.11
N GLN A 192 2.73 8.40 -37.67
CA GLN A 192 3.45 7.25 -37.10
C GLN A 192 3.96 7.50 -35.67
N LEU A 193 4.38 8.72 -35.36
CA LEU A 193 4.87 9.14 -34.04
C LEU A 193 3.89 10.06 -33.31
N HIS A 194 2.64 10.10 -33.74
CA HIS A 194 1.64 10.93 -33.06
C HIS A 194 1.26 10.33 -31.71
N VAL A 195 1.29 11.16 -30.70
CA VAL A 195 0.80 10.85 -29.34
C VAL A 195 -0.44 11.69 -29.11
N VAL A 196 -1.53 11.04 -28.71
CA VAL A 196 -2.78 11.72 -28.37
C VAL A 196 -2.96 11.64 -26.87
N ILE A 197 -3.14 12.78 -26.21
CA ILE A 197 -3.41 12.86 -24.77
C ILE A 197 -4.91 13.15 -24.61
N VAL A 198 -5.59 12.28 -23.86
CA VAL A 198 -7.01 12.42 -23.56
C VAL A 198 -7.16 12.84 -22.11
N GLY A 199 -7.73 14.03 -21.89
CA GLY A 199 -7.83 14.64 -20.57
C GLY A 199 -6.62 15.53 -20.25
N ALA A 200 -6.88 16.60 -19.55
CA ALA A 200 -5.87 17.59 -19.11
C ALA A 200 -6.14 18.04 -17.67
N GLY A 201 -6.85 17.21 -16.90
CA GLY A 201 -7.08 17.43 -15.47
C GLY A 201 -5.82 17.17 -14.65
N ALA A 202 -5.73 17.84 -13.50
CA ALA A 202 -4.70 17.56 -12.48
C ALA A 202 -5.22 16.54 -11.46
#